data_ad530c2cf4c7e6faf8ff5ea60f920dec
#
_entry.id   ad530c2cf4c7e6faf8ff5ea60f920dec
#
_cell.length_a   1.000
_cell.length_b   1.000
_cell.length_c   1.000
_cell.angle_alpha   90.00
_cell.angle_beta   90.00
_cell.angle_gamma   90.00
#
_symmetry.space_group_name_H-M   'P 1'
#
loop_
_entity.id
_entity.type
_entity.pdbx_description
1 polymer ?
#
loop_
_entity_poly.entity_id
_entity_poly.type
_entity_poly.pdbx_seq_one_letter_code
_entity_poly.pdbx_strand_id
1 'polypeptide(L)'
;YQRQADYYMANPDKIPEIIPAYPGLDGGVHGHWGKYNQNNHNDGRWNEGEQGEHFSHVVKAKGLNVEKGICVKLGDGHILSTCFDPQSLTYRTVWQDGWVKFQPFRWGSSRGANIDGTPWFAIAKAEMPEGGEYLGLRRFGNRVVFEYRIGGVRFEDEPWATKNAFYRRIDIKDAGMSLALPCRVM
;
A
#
# COMPACT_ATOMS: atom_id res chain seq x y z
N TYR A 1 33.56 -11.86 7.66
CA TYR A 1 32.98 -10.65 8.32
C TYR A 1 33.82 -10.23 9.51
N GLN A 2 34.18 -11.12 10.43
CA GLN A 2 34.93 -10.76 11.64
C GLN A 2 36.28 -10.06 11.32
N ARG A 3 37.06 -10.60 10.40
CA ARG A 3 38.37 -10.01 10.00
C ARG A 3 38.22 -8.59 9.44
N GLN A 4 37.15 -8.31 8.75
CA GLN A 4 36.87 -6.98 8.19
C GLN A 4 36.45 -6.01 9.29
N ALA A 5 35.65 -6.47 10.24
CA ALA A 5 35.26 -5.69 11.40
C ALA A 5 36.49 -5.34 12.25
N ASP A 6 37.35 -6.33 12.55
CA ASP A 6 38.58 -6.14 13.32
C ASP A 6 39.54 -5.15 12.63
N TYR A 7 39.66 -5.22 11.30
CA TYR A 7 40.48 -4.27 10.52
C TYR A 7 39.95 -2.84 10.66
N TYR A 8 38.63 -2.61 10.48
CA TYR A 8 38.08 -1.27 10.58
C TYR A 8 38.01 -0.75 12.02
N MET A 9 37.91 -1.61 13.01
CA MET A 9 38.00 -1.21 14.40
C MET A 9 39.43 -0.72 14.75
N ALA A 10 40.47 -1.34 14.17
CA ALA A 10 41.83 -0.93 14.33
C ALA A 10 42.21 0.29 13.45
N ASN A 11 41.45 0.56 12.40
CA ASN A 11 41.71 1.63 11.43
C ASN A 11 40.43 2.44 11.16
N PRO A 12 39.92 3.21 12.11
CA PRO A 12 38.64 3.91 11.96
C PRO A 12 38.66 4.99 10.87
N ASP A 13 39.83 5.53 10.52
CA ASP A 13 40.06 6.45 9.41
C ASP A 13 39.95 5.78 8.02
N LYS A 14 40.00 4.46 7.98
CA LYS A 14 39.86 3.66 6.76
C LYS A 14 38.44 3.17 6.51
N ILE A 15 37.50 3.48 7.38
CA ILE A 15 36.10 3.11 7.17
C ILE A 15 35.61 3.82 5.90
N PRO A 16 35.21 3.09 4.83
CA PRO A 16 34.73 3.73 3.61
C PRO A 16 33.41 4.45 3.88
N GLU A 17 33.26 5.58 3.25
CA GLU A 17 31.95 6.24 3.18
C GLU A 17 31.01 5.37 2.35
N ILE A 18 30.10 4.69 3.01
CA ILE A 18 29.23 3.67 2.39
C ILE A 18 28.12 4.33 1.57
N ILE A 19 27.67 5.50 2.00
CA ILE A 19 26.63 6.25 1.33
C ILE A 19 27.02 7.73 1.37
N PRO A 20 27.18 8.38 0.22
CA PRO A 20 27.42 9.82 0.19
C PRO A 20 26.23 10.55 0.82
N ALA A 21 26.50 11.65 1.50
CA ALA A 21 25.48 12.50 2.05
C ALA A 21 24.59 13.05 0.92
N TYR A 22 23.32 12.74 0.93
CA TYR A 22 22.34 13.32 0.01
C TYR A 22 21.63 14.48 0.72
N PRO A 23 21.41 15.61 0.06
CA PRO A 23 20.53 16.64 0.57
C PRO A 23 19.14 16.05 0.88
N GLY A 24 18.67 16.24 2.10
CA GLY A 24 17.35 15.70 2.54
C GLY A 24 17.35 14.29 3.09
N LEU A 25 18.45 13.52 2.96
CA LEU A 25 18.65 12.31 3.74
C LEU A 25 19.44 12.65 5.02
N ASP A 26 19.24 11.88 6.06
CA ASP A 26 20.01 12.02 7.31
C ASP A 26 21.43 11.44 7.17
N GLY A 27 22.06 11.75 6.08
CA GLY A 27 23.36 11.22 5.70
C GLY A 27 24.47 11.65 6.65
N GLY A 28 24.35 11.32 7.92
CA GLY A 28 25.46 11.47 8.84
C GLY A 28 26.70 10.73 8.33
N VAL A 29 27.83 10.93 8.98
CA VAL A 29 29.14 10.32 8.63
C VAL A 29 29.08 8.79 8.43
N HIS A 30 28.06 8.15 8.95
CA HIS A 30 27.84 6.70 8.88
C HIS A 30 26.64 6.31 7.96
N GLY A 31 26.21 7.19 7.07
CA GLY A 31 25.01 7.01 6.26
C GLY A 31 23.73 7.16 7.09
N HIS A 32 22.60 6.97 6.45
CA HIS A 32 21.28 7.16 7.10
C HIS A 32 20.98 6.19 8.25
N TRP A 33 21.75 5.15 8.42
CA TRP A 33 21.65 4.23 9.55
C TRP A 33 22.47 4.65 10.76
N GLY A 34 23.53 5.36 10.61
CA GLY A 34 24.48 5.89 11.58
C GLY A 34 24.25 5.51 13.05
N LYS A 35 24.58 6.41 13.94
CA LYS A 35 24.34 6.28 15.39
C LYS A 35 22.91 6.67 15.80
N TYR A 36 22.03 6.94 14.85
CA TYR A 36 20.69 7.36 15.11
C TYR A 36 19.84 6.22 15.64
N ASN A 37 19.03 6.51 16.62
CA ASN A 37 18.00 5.63 17.14
C ASN A 37 16.61 6.08 16.66
N GLN A 38 15.59 5.35 17.03
CA GLN A 38 14.22 5.64 16.65
C GLN A 38 13.76 7.07 17.01
N ASN A 39 14.25 7.61 18.12
CA ASN A 39 13.83 8.93 18.60
C ASN A 39 14.47 10.08 17.81
N ASN A 40 15.61 9.85 17.17
CA ASN A 40 16.29 10.86 16.36
C ASN A 40 15.59 11.12 15.02
N HIS A 41 14.68 10.24 14.60
CA HIS A 41 13.98 10.28 13.32
C HIS A 41 12.47 10.39 13.50
N ASN A 42 12.04 11.22 14.42
CA ASN A 42 10.62 11.41 14.73
C ASN A 42 10.07 12.73 14.13
N ASP A 43 10.72 13.25 13.13
CA ASP A 43 10.40 14.52 12.46
C ASP A 43 9.50 14.36 11.24
N GLY A 44 9.06 13.14 10.95
CA GLY A 44 8.14 12.87 9.85
C GLY A 44 8.79 12.56 8.50
N ARG A 45 10.12 12.66 8.35
CA ARG A 45 10.82 12.39 7.08
C ARG A 45 10.57 11.00 6.49
N TRP A 46 10.08 10.05 7.29
CA TRP A 46 9.83 8.66 6.92
C TRP A 46 8.36 8.34 6.67
N ASN A 47 7.45 9.26 6.94
CA ASN A 47 6.02 9.00 6.75
C ASN A 47 5.51 9.40 5.37
N GLU A 48 6.30 10.11 4.60
CA GLU A 48 6.00 10.47 3.22
C GLU A 48 7.03 9.81 2.31
N GLY A 49 6.62 8.87 1.53
CA GLY A 49 7.45 8.21 0.55
C GLY A 49 6.68 8.00 -0.75
N GLU A 50 7.38 8.08 -1.87
CA GLU A 50 6.79 7.70 -3.15
C GLU A 50 6.59 6.19 -3.17
N GLN A 51 5.35 5.74 -3.08
CA GLN A 51 4.97 4.33 -3.18
C GLN A 51 4.38 3.98 -4.56
N GLY A 52 4.44 4.91 -5.52
CA GLY A 52 3.87 4.71 -6.85
C GLY A 52 2.34 4.70 -6.86
N GLU A 53 1.77 4.13 -7.93
CA GLU A 53 0.33 4.13 -8.19
C GLU A 53 -0.44 3.09 -7.37
N HIS A 54 0.26 2.10 -6.84
CA HIS A 54 -0.32 1.08 -5.96
C HIS A 54 0.68 0.69 -4.89
N PHE A 55 0.14 0.24 -3.76
CA PHE A 55 0.92 -0.09 -2.58
C PHE A 55 0.24 -1.20 -1.78
N SER A 56 1.00 -2.21 -1.39
CA SER A 56 0.49 -3.36 -0.62
C SER A 56 1.07 -3.38 0.78
N HIS A 57 0.21 -3.34 1.78
CA HIS A 57 0.62 -3.41 3.19
C HIS A 57 -0.56 -3.73 4.12
N VAL A 58 -0.30 -3.82 5.42
CA VAL A 58 -1.35 -3.64 6.42
C VAL A 58 -1.85 -2.21 6.34
N VAL A 59 -3.14 -2.03 6.05
CA VAL A 59 -3.76 -0.70 5.87
C VAL A 59 -4.70 -0.40 7.02
N LYS A 60 -4.56 0.78 7.60
CA LYS A 60 -5.29 1.18 8.81
C LYS A 60 -6.01 2.52 8.63
N ALA A 61 -7.19 2.60 9.20
CA ALA A 61 -7.92 3.84 9.46
C ALA A 61 -8.76 3.67 10.72
N LYS A 62 -9.48 4.70 11.14
CA LYS A 62 -10.40 4.59 12.29
C LYS A 62 -11.45 3.50 12.04
N GLY A 63 -11.41 2.44 12.84
CA GLY A 63 -12.32 1.30 12.72
C GLY A 63 -12.03 0.36 11.54
N LEU A 64 -10.92 0.53 10.83
CA LEU A 64 -10.51 -0.30 9.71
C LEU A 64 -9.10 -0.86 9.94
N ASN A 65 -8.96 -2.17 9.75
CA ASN A 65 -7.67 -2.84 9.65
C ASN A 65 -7.74 -3.88 8.51
N VAL A 66 -6.90 -3.74 7.52
CA VAL A 66 -6.82 -4.65 6.37
C VAL A 66 -5.42 -5.23 6.31
N GLU A 67 -5.27 -6.50 6.67
CA GLU A 67 -3.97 -7.15 6.86
C GLU A 67 -3.14 -7.24 5.57
N LYS A 68 -3.79 -7.40 4.43
CA LYS A 68 -3.15 -7.52 3.12
C LYS A 68 -3.74 -6.52 2.12
N GLY A 69 -4.01 -5.30 2.58
CA GLY A 69 -4.63 -4.27 1.76
C GLY A 69 -3.76 -3.90 0.55
N ILE A 70 -4.39 -3.79 -0.61
CA ILE A 70 -3.79 -3.28 -1.82
C ILE A 70 -4.44 -1.93 -2.12
N CYS A 71 -3.69 -0.87 -1.84
CA CYS A 71 -4.11 0.49 -2.13
C CYS A 71 -3.80 0.85 -3.58
N VAL A 72 -4.70 1.58 -4.22
CA VAL A 72 -4.57 2.04 -5.61
C VAL A 72 -4.99 3.50 -5.68
N LYS A 73 -4.18 4.33 -6.35
CA LYS A 73 -4.54 5.68 -6.75
C LYS A 73 -5.45 5.62 -7.97
N LEU A 74 -6.54 6.35 -7.98
CA LEU A 74 -7.58 6.27 -8.99
C LEU A 74 -7.83 7.61 -9.68
N GLY A 75 -8.17 7.51 -10.97
CA GLY A 75 -8.52 8.66 -11.80
C GLY A 75 -7.30 9.47 -12.26
N ASP A 76 -7.53 10.36 -13.20
CA ASP A 76 -6.49 11.26 -13.69
C ASP A 76 -6.14 12.27 -12.60
N GLY A 77 -4.85 12.36 -12.26
CA GLY A 77 -4.37 13.24 -11.19
C GLY A 77 -4.65 12.75 -9.77
N HIS A 78 -4.93 11.44 -9.59
CA HIS A 78 -5.15 10.80 -8.28
C HIS A 78 -6.30 11.43 -7.48
N ILE A 79 -7.46 11.47 -8.07
CA ILE A 79 -8.66 12.13 -7.48
C ILE A 79 -9.17 11.37 -6.26
N LEU A 80 -9.11 10.04 -6.32
CA LEU A 80 -9.48 9.14 -5.22
C LEU A 80 -8.40 8.09 -5.02
N SER A 81 -8.49 7.44 -3.89
CA SER A 81 -7.72 6.25 -3.57
C SER A 81 -8.64 5.16 -3.04
N THR A 82 -8.27 3.91 -3.22
CA THR A 82 -9.03 2.77 -2.69
C THR A 82 -8.11 1.73 -2.06
N CYS A 83 -8.67 0.91 -1.18
CA CYS A 83 -8.00 -0.27 -0.63
C CYS A 83 -8.83 -1.52 -0.94
N PHE A 84 -8.29 -2.38 -1.78
CA PHE A 84 -8.81 -3.72 -2.05
C PHE A 84 -8.23 -4.71 -1.04
N ASP A 85 -9.07 -5.60 -0.53
CA ASP A 85 -8.69 -6.67 0.37
C ASP A 85 -8.76 -8.03 -0.36
N PRO A 86 -7.62 -8.63 -0.71
CA PRO A 86 -7.60 -9.93 -1.39
C PRO A 86 -8.08 -11.09 -0.52
N GLN A 87 -8.20 -10.89 0.80
CA GLN A 87 -8.73 -11.91 1.72
C GLN A 87 -10.26 -11.92 1.78
N SER A 88 -10.91 -10.90 1.23
CA SER A 88 -12.38 -10.83 1.17
C SER A 88 -12.91 -10.48 -0.21
N LEU A 89 -12.02 -10.25 -1.19
CA LEU A 89 -12.33 -9.81 -2.56
C LEU A 89 -13.19 -8.53 -2.57
N THR A 90 -12.92 -7.63 -1.62
CA THR A 90 -13.77 -6.47 -1.37
C THR A 90 -12.95 -5.18 -1.30
N TYR A 91 -13.48 -4.10 -1.86
CA TYR A 91 -12.95 -2.76 -1.60
C TYR A 91 -13.39 -2.32 -0.21
N ARG A 92 -12.45 -2.26 0.71
CA ARG A 92 -12.70 -1.98 2.13
C ARG A 92 -12.94 -0.51 2.42
N THR A 93 -12.40 0.36 1.57
CA THR A 93 -12.55 1.80 1.68
C THR A 93 -12.18 2.51 0.38
N VAL A 94 -12.76 3.68 0.19
CA VAL A 94 -12.37 4.68 -0.80
C VAL A 94 -12.18 5.99 -0.06
N TRP A 95 -11.17 6.78 -0.41
CA TRP A 95 -10.91 8.09 0.22
C TRP A 95 -10.38 9.10 -0.78
N GLN A 96 -10.50 10.37 -0.43
CA GLN A 96 -10.02 11.53 -1.18
C GLN A 96 -9.02 12.34 -0.36
N ASP A 97 -8.42 13.34 -0.98
CA ASP A 97 -7.55 14.34 -0.36
C ASP A 97 -6.28 13.76 0.28
N GLY A 98 -5.74 12.69 -0.30
CA GLY A 98 -4.50 12.12 0.18
C GLY A 98 -4.25 10.67 -0.22
N TRP A 99 -3.18 10.12 0.33
CA TRP A 99 -2.73 8.76 0.02
C TRP A 99 -2.63 7.92 1.30
N VAL A 100 -1.50 7.29 1.50
CA VAL A 100 -1.15 6.57 2.72
C VAL A 100 0.10 7.17 3.32
N LYS A 101 0.20 7.12 4.63
CA LYS A 101 1.41 7.53 5.35
C LYS A 101 1.77 6.55 6.45
N PHE A 102 3.05 6.53 6.78
CA PHE A 102 3.60 5.76 7.87
C PHE A 102 3.69 6.61 9.15
N GLN A 103 4.05 5.99 10.24
CA GLN A 103 4.39 6.72 11.45
C GLN A 103 5.72 7.48 11.26
N PRO A 104 5.92 8.62 11.94
CA PRO A 104 7.00 9.56 11.65
C PRO A 104 8.40 9.09 12.05
N PHE A 105 8.56 7.89 12.57
CA PHE A 105 9.84 7.36 12.98
C PHE A 105 10.37 6.29 12.02
N ARG A 106 11.65 6.04 12.06
CA ARG A 106 12.41 5.17 11.16
C ARG A 106 11.79 3.79 10.86
N TRP A 107 11.10 3.20 11.84
CA TRP A 107 10.43 1.91 11.69
C TRP A 107 8.93 2.03 11.43
N GLY A 108 8.48 3.22 11.07
CA GLY A 108 7.05 3.51 10.92
C GLY A 108 6.33 2.61 9.94
N SER A 109 6.99 2.21 8.86
CA SER A 109 6.44 1.27 7.87
C SER A 109 6.13 -0.11 8.44
N SER A 110 6.89 -0.59 9.44
CA SER A 110 6.67 -1.91 10.04
C SER A 110 5.33 -2.05 10.78
N ARG A 111 4.69 -0.92 11.11
CA ARG A 111 3.40 -0.88 11.83
C ARG A 111 2.18 -0.73 10.92
N GLY A 112 2.38 -0.84 9.63
CA GLY A 112 1.33 -0.65 8.64
C GLY A 112 1.23 0.80 8.15
N ALA A 113 0.49 0.97 7.08
CA ALA A 113 0.18 2.26 6.48
C ALA A 113 -1.15 2.79 7.03
N ASN A 114 -1.20 4.07 7.34
CA ASN A 114 -2.42 4.76 7.71
C ASN A 114 -2.97 5.47 6.48
N ILE A 115 -4.28 5.43 6.30
CA ILE A 115 -4.95 6.26 5.30
C ILE A 115 -4.76 7.72 5.69
N ASP A 116 -4.24 8.50 4.75
CA ASP A 116 -4.09 9.95 4.87
C ASP A 116 -5.05 10.61 3.90
N GLY A 117 -6.19 11.01 4.40
CA GLY A 117 -7.28 11.57 3.60
C GLY A 117 -8.64 11.38 4.25
N THR A 118 -9.69 11.74 3.53
CA THR A 118 -11.08 11.68 3.97
C THR A 118 -11.79 10.46 3.38
N PRO A 119 -12.11 9.43 4.16
CA PRO A 119 -12.83 8.27 3.68
C PRO A 119 -14.27 8.62 3.27
N TRP A 120 -14.71 8.11 2.13
CA TRP A 120 -16.11 8.12 1.73
C TRP A 120 -16.90 7.03 2.44
N PHE A 121 -16.27 5.86 2.61
CA PHE A 121 -16.80 4.76 3.40
C PHE A 121 -15.66 3.93 3.98
N ALA A 122 -15.98 3.11 4.98
CA ALA A 122 -15.11 2.08 5.50
C ALA A 122 -15.92 0.84 5.87
N ILE A 123 -15.53 -0.33 5.35
CA ILE A 123 -16.12 -1.63 5.69
C ILE A 123 -15.20 -2.30 6.70
N ALA A 124 -15.59 -2.28 7.97
CA ALA A 124 -14.77 -2.75 9.09
C ALA A 124 -14.48 -4.26 9.01
N LYS A 125 -15.46 -5.05 8.55
CA LYS A 125 -15.33 -6.50 8.39
C LYS A 125 -15.87 -6.91 7.03
N ALA A 126 -15.16 -7.80 6.37
CA ALA A 126 -15.60 -8.49 5.17
C ALA A 126 -15.02 -9.92 5.19
N GLU A 127 -15.76 -10.85 4.70
CA GLU A 127 -15.37 -12.25 4.65
C GLU A 127 -15.17 -12.69 3.21
N MET A 128 -14.31 -13.68 3.00
CA MET A 128 -14.14 -14.31 1.71
C MET A 128 -15.47 -14.95 1.29
N PRO A 129 -16.01 -14.62 0.10
CA PRO A 129 -17.19 -15.34 -0.41
C PRO A 129 -16.89 -16.82 -0.60
N GLU A 130 -17.91 -17.66 -0.45
CA GLU A 130 -17.76 -19.09 -0.65
C GLU A 130 -17.22 -19.40 -2.06
N GLY A 131 -16.19 -20.26 -2.13
CA GLY A 131 -15.47 -20.53 -3.37
C GLY A 131 -14.66 -19.35 -3.90
N GLY A 132 -14.39 -18.34 -3.06
CA GLY A 132 -13.57 -17.19 -3.40
C GLY A 132 -12.07 -17.52 -3.43
N GLU A 133 -11.36 -17.02 -4.43
CA GLU A 133 -9.93 -17.16 -4.60
C GLU A 133 -9.35 -15.91 -5.26
N TYR A 134 -8.38 -15.25 -4.63
CA TYR A 134 -7.63 -14.16 -5.24
C TYR A 134 -6.53 -14.71 -6.15
N LEU A 135 -6.52 -14.31 -7.42
CA LEU A 135 -5.57 -14.80 -8.42
C LEU A 135 -4.39 -13.86 -8.64
N GLY A 136 -4.58 -12.57 -8.38
CA GLY A 136 -3.53 -11.59 -8.58
C GLY A 136 -4.03 -10.24 -9.07
N LEU A 137 -3.09 -9.40 -9.55
CA LEU A 137 -3.40 -8.14 -10.20
C LEU A 137 -2.53 -7.93 -11.43
N ARG A 138 -3.05 -7.17 -12.39
CA ARG A 138 -2.30 -6.65 -13.54
C ARG A 138 -2.26 -5.14 -13.52
N ARG A 139 -1.18 -4.56 -14.01
CA ARG A 139 -1.00 -3.12 -14.17
C ARG A 139 -0.95 -2.73 -15.64
N PHE A 140 -1.59 -1.60 -15.95
CA PHE A 140 -1.52 -0.92 -17.24
C PHE A 140 -1.34 0.59 -17.00
N GLY A 141 -0.09 1.04 -16.90
CA GLY A 141 0.19 2.42 -16.50
C GLY A 141 -0.31 2.68 -15.06
N ASN A 142 -1.23 3.64 -14.91
CA ASN A 142 -1.89 4.00 -13.65
C ASN A 142 -3.15 3.15 -13.35
N ARG A 143 -3.51 2.21 -14.22
CA ARG A 143 -4.67 1.34 -14.04
C ARG A 143 -4.27 0.01 -13.43
N VAL A 144 -5.12 -0.52 -12.56
CA VAL A 144 -4.95 -1.82 -11.91
C VAL A 144 -6.19 -2.67 -12.16
N VAL A 145 -6.01 -3.91 -12.55
CA VAL A 145 -7.08 -4.90 -12.70
C VAL A 145 -6.82 -6.01 -11.69
N PHE A 146 -7.74 -6.21 -10.77
CA PHE A 146 -7.73 -7.35 -9.84
C PHE A 146 -8.35 -8.56 -10.49
N GLU A 147 -7.71 -9.71 -10.32
CA GLU A 147 -8.20 -10.98 -10.82
C GLU A 147 -8.55 -11.90 -9.66
N TYR A 148 -9.73 -12.44 -9.70
CA TYR A 148 -10.19 -13.38 -8.69
C TYR A 148 -11.24 -14.35 -9.25
N ARG A 149 -11.56 -15.38 -8.49
CA ARG A 149 -12.59 -16.36 -8.80
C ARG A 149 -13.59 -16.46 -7.66
N ILE A 150 -14.85 -16.65 -7.99
CA ILE A 150 -15.92 -16.95 -7.02
C ILE A 150 -16.77 -18.08 -7.61
N GLY A 151 -16.91 -19.18 -6.89
CA GLY A 151 -17.71 -20.33 -7.36
C GLY A 151 -17.25 -20.89 -8.71
N GLY A 152 -15.95 -20.82 -9.01
CA GLY A 152 -15.38 -21.27 -10.29
C GLY A 152 -15.42 -20.22 -11.42
N VAL A 153 -16.19 -19.13 -11.28
CA VAL A 153 -16.27 -18.05 -12.27
C VAL A 153 -15.13 -17.05 -12.04
N ARG A 154 -14.41 -16.69 -13.10
CA ARG A 154 -13.32 -15.72 -13.07
C ARG A 154 -13.81 -14.30 -13.32
N PHE A 155 -13.30 -13.37 -12.54
CA PHE A 155 -13.57 -11.95 -12.59
C PHE A 155 -12.29 -11.17 -12.84
N GLU A 156 -12.40 -10.16 -13.69
CA GLU A 156 -11.43 -9.08 -13.84
C GLU A 156 -12.12 -7.79 -13.39
N ASP A 157 -11.61 -7.18 -12.34
CA ASP A 157 -12.24 -6.06 -11.63
C ASP A 157 -11.31 -4.86 -11.64
N GLU A 158 -11.69 -3.84 -12.36
CA GLU A 158 -10.92 -2.62 -12.52
C GLU A 158 -11.61 -1.46 -11.79
N PRO A 159 -11.00 -0.95 -10.71
CA PRO A 159 -11.48 0.25 -10.04
C PRO A 159 -11.09 1.49 -10.84
N TRP A 160 -11.97 2.47 -10.88
CA TRP A 160 -11.71 3.78 -11.46
C TRP A 160 -12.46 4.87 -10.72
N ALA A 161 -12.06 6.12 -10.92
CA ALA A 161 -12.68 7.27 -10.28
C ALA A 161 -12.84 8.46 -11.21
N THR A 162 -13.90 9.21 -10.96
CA THR A 162 -14.03 10.61 -11.34
C THR A 162 -14.18 11.45 -10.07
N LYS A 163 -14.22 12.77 -10.22
CA LYS A 163 -14.32 13.70 -9.08
C LYS A 163 -15.47 13.37 -8.11
N ASN A 164 -16.57 12.80 -8.60
CA ASN A 164 -17.79 12.60 -7.84
C ASN A 164 -18.21 11.14 -7.72
N ALA A 165 -17.42 10.19 -8.23
CA ALA A 165 -17.83 8.80 -8.22
C ALA A 165 -16.65 7.82 -8.25
N PHE A 166 -16.82 6.74 -7.53
CA PHE A 166 -16.01 5.53 -7.60
C PHE A 166 -16.72 4.52 -8.48
N TYR A 167 -16.00 3.95 -9.44
CA TYR A 167 -16.52 2.98 -10.40
C TYR A 167 -15.76 1.67 -10.29
N ARG A 168 -16.45 0.60 -10.68
CA ARG A 168 -15.85 -0.70 -10.92
C ARG A 168 -16.28 -1.18 -12.31
N ARG A 169 -15.32 -1.53 -13.13
CA ARG A 169 -15.57 -2.31 -14.33
C ARG A 169 -15.28 -3.77 -14.02
N ILE A 170 -16.29 -4.61 -14.17
CA ILE A 170 -16.16 -6.04 -13.89
C ILE A 170 -16.40 -6.80 -15.19
N ASP A 171 -15.37 -7.47 -15.68
CA ASP A 171 -15.46 -8.39 -16.81
C ASP A 171 -15.52 -9.82 -16.27
N ILE A 172 -16.61 -10.53 -16.59
CA ILE A 172 -16.85 -11.91 -16.17
C ILE A 172 -16.35 -12.83 -17.29
N LYS A 173 -15.42 -13.71 -16.96
CA LYS A 173 -14.84 -14.69 -17.88
C LYS A 173 -15.44 -16.07 -17.57
N ASP A 174 -15.59 -16.87 -18.62
CA ASP A 174 -16.07 -18.27 -18.50
C ASP A 174 -17.46 -18.41 -17.85
N ALA A 175 -18.32 -17.40 -18.01
CA ALA A 175 -19.64 -17.38 -17.45
C ALA A 175 -20.61 -18.23 -18.30
N GLY A 176 -20.61 -19.54 -18.08
CA GLY A 176 -21.72 -20.40 -18.48
C GLY A 176 -22.94 -20.32 -17.56
N MET A 177 -22.92 -19.48 -16.54
CA MET A 177 -23.94 -19.34 -15.51
C MET A 177 -24.30 -17.88 -15.27
N SER A 178 -25.56 -17.63 -14.94
CA SER A 178 -26.03 -16.33 -14.45
C SER A 178 -25.58 -16.13 -13.00
N LEU A 179 -24.82 -15.06 -12.74
CA LEU A 179 -24.35 -14.72 -11.40
C LEU A 179 -24.99 -13.42 -10.95
N ALA A 180 -25.65 -13.43 -9.81
CA ALA A 180 -26.14 -12.23 -9.15
C ALA A 180 -25.03 -11.68 -8.22
N LEU A 181 -24.49 -10.51 -8.56
CA LEU A 181 -23.56 -9.80 -7.69
C LEU A 181 -24.35 -8.83 -6.79
N PRO A 182 -24.16 -8.88 -5.46
CA PRO A 182 -24.76 -7.88 -4.59
C PRO A 182 -24.11 -6.52 -4.88
N CYS A 183 -24.90 -5.58 -5.37
CA CYS A 183 -24.51 -4.20 -5.56
C CYS A 183 -25.09 -3.37 -4.43
N ARG A 184 -24.25 -2.74 -3.63
CA ARG A 184 -24.70 -1.77 -2.62
C ARG A 184 -24.52 -0.38 -3.22
N VAL A 185 -25.61 0.27 -3.52
CA VAL A 185 -25.64 1.69 -3.85
C VAL A 185 -25.57 2.46 -2.53
N MET A 186 -24.60 3.35 -2.42
CA MET A 186 -24.46 4.27 -1.28
C MET A 186 -24.99 5.63 -1.67
#